data_d2e41a48087f22718e0136087669cafe
#
_entry.id   d2e41a48087f22718e0136087669cafe
#
_cell.length_a   1.000
_cell.length_b   1.000
_cell.length_c   1.000
_cell.angle_alpha   90.00
_cell.angle_beta   90.00
_cell.angle_gamma   90.00
#
_symmetry.space_group_name_H-M   'P 1'
#
loop_
_entity.id
_entity.type
_entity.pdbx_description
1 polymer ?
#
loop_
_entity_poly.entity_id
_entity_poly.type
_entity_poly.pdbx_seq_one_letter_code
_entity_poly.pdbx_strand_id
1 'polypeptide(L)'
;TIASGTAVRLKKKPEEKPVTEKSLYVSNYYNRLVPRPVRVWLRGSKNGVTISTDFFNYNKDDIRAIRADVELTNLYEERLLLKDLDFVFEKGNVSLIESKDMECKLPAKDILLLKDAKVRISKYVTSRGVFACNDQPIDVSMPIHRLSALKEKRGIDAVEKYRTDGMIWTCNCGYVNEAGADECLICGRKQEDMKSTSKFNPDEMLAKMQTKEYVIELKDVLMEYIKDIDSEYRMELLEIMESGLQYEKTRGNMKDTVIEKVEKVFEGH
;
A
#
# COMPACT_ATOMS: atom_id res chain seq x y z
N THR A 1 -9.99 48.36 -56.90
CA THR A 1 -10.21 48.19 -55.45
C THR A 1 -9.32 47.07 -54.97
N ILE A 2 -8.22 47.36 -54.27
CA ILE A 2 -7.27 46.40 -53.74
C ILE A 2 -7.67 46.21 -52.28
N ALA A 3 -8.10 45.00 -51.95
CA ALA A 3 -8.39 44.61 -50.57
C ALA A 3 -7.07 44.23 -49.88
N SER A 4 -6.59 45.05 -48.94
CA SER A 4 -5.46 44.72 -48.07
C SER A 4 -5.90 43.81 -46.95
N GLY A 5 -5.61 42.52 -47.09
CA GLY A 5 -5.84 41.53 -46.04
C GLY A 5 -4.74 41.61 -44.98
N THR A 6 -5.06 42.04 -43.77
CA THR A 6 -4.16 41.97 -42.61
C THR A 6 -4.07 40.54 -42.12
N ALA A 7 -2.95 39.87 -42.37
CA ALA A 7 -2.69 38.55 -41.86
C ALA A 7 -2.46 38.61 -40.33
N VAL A 8 -3.42 38.18 -39.56
CA VAL A 8 -3.29 38.01 -38.11
C VAL A 8 -2.43 36.74 -37.86
N ARG A 9 -1.17 36.91 -37.49
CA ARG A 9 -0.33 35.82 -36.98
C ARG A 9 -0.87 35.39 -35.62
N LEU A 10 -1.60 34.29 -35.61
CA LEU A 10 -1.95 33.61 -34.37
C LEU A 10 -0.63 33.20 -33.68
N LYS A 11 -0.31 33.83 -32.55
CA LYS A 11 0.75 33.35 -31.67
C LYS A 11 0.39 31.92 -31.28
N LYS A 12 1.20 30.94 -31.70
CA LYS A 12 1.10 29.59 -31.18
C LYS A 12 1.12 29.69 -29.65
N LYS A 13 0.08 29.16 -29.00
CA LYS A 13 0.11 28.91 -27.54
C LYS A 13 1.40 28.18 -27.26
N PRO A 14 2.20 28.59 -26.25
CA PRO A 14 3.37 27.81 -25.86
C PRO A 14 2.90 26.39 -25.57
N GLU A 15 3.51 25.39 -26.19
CA GLU A 15 3.30 23.99 -25.86
C GLU A 15 3.67 23.84 -24.38
N GLU A 16 2.68 23.64 -23.54
CA GLU A 16 2.92 23.29 -22.14
C GLU A 16 3.68 21.96 -22.15
N LYS A 17 4.91 21.97 -21.64
CA LYS A 17 5.68 20.72 -21.45
C LYS A 17 4.86 19.80 -20.57
N PRO A 18 4.75 18.51 -20.90
CA PRO A 18 3.99 17.58 -20.11
C PRO A 18 4.51 17.63 -18.66
N VAL A 19 3.60 17.86 -17.72
CA VAL A 19 3.90 17.81 -16.29
C VAL A 19 4.18 16.35 -15.97
N THR A 20 5.37 16.03 -15.47
CA THR A 20 5.66 14.69 -14.99
C THR A 20 4.96 14.50 -13.65
N GLU A 21 4.00 13.61 -13.60
CA GLU A 21 3.25 13.28 -12.38
C GLU A 21 3.41 11.81 -12.03
N LYS A 22 3.55 11.51 -10.75
CA LYS A 22 3.58 10.16 -10.23
C LYS A 22 2.91 10.11 -8.86
N SER A 23 2.08 9.11 -8.66
CA SER A 23 1.58 8.76 -7.33
C SER A 23 2.23 7.48 -6.84
N LEU A 24 2.59 7.45 -5.56
CA LEU A 24 3.15 6.30 -4.89
C LEU A 24 2.20 5.90 -3.77
N TYR A 25 1.88 4.63 -3.70
CA TYR A 25 1.18 4.05 -2.57
C TYR A 25 2.10 4.07 -1.34
N VAL A 26 1.54 4.44 -0.17
CA VAL A 26 2.31 4.44 1.07
C VAL A 26 2.35 3.03 1.66
N SER A 27 3.54 2.46 1.77
CA SER A 27 3.77 1.07 2.21
C SER A 27 3.81 0.89 3.73
N ASN A 28 3.47 1.91 4.49
CA ASN A 28 3.33 1.82 5.95
C ASN A 28 2.10 2.56 6.44
N TYR A 29 1.59 2.18 7.61
CA TYR A 29 0.44 2.85 8.24
C TYR A 29 0.55 2.82 9.77
N TYR A 30 -0.36 3.55 10.43
CA TYR A 30 -0.49 3.60 11.89
C TYR A 30 -1.78 2.93 12.35
N ASN A 31 -1.86 2.65 13.65
CA ASN A 31 -3.10 2.25 14.28
C ASN A 31 -4.17 3.34 14.16
N ARG A 32 -5.45 2.99 14.37
CA ARG A 32 -6.62 3.84 14.14
C ARG A 32 -6.64 5.22 14.82
N LEU A 33 -5.82 5.45 15.84
CA LEU A 33 -5.78 6.73 16.56
C LEU A 33 -4.99 7.81 15.81
N VAL A 34 -4.23 7.44 14.80
CA VAL A 34 -3.36 8.32 13.99
C VAL A 34 -3.88 8.39 12.57
N PRO A 35 -3.88 9.56 11.91
CA PRO A 35 -4.24 9.65 10.51
C PRO A 35 -3.42 8.68 9.66
N ARG A 36 -4.08 7.89 8.80
CA ARG A 36 -3.40 6.92 7.94
C ARG A 36 -2.90 7.59 6.67
N PRO A 37 -1.60 7.62 6.38
CA PRO A 37 -1.11 8.06 5.09
C PRO A 37 -1.51 7.02 4.03
N VAL A 38 -2.00 7.47 2.88
CA VAL A 38 -2.56 6.61 1.84
C VAL A 38 -1.70 6.67 0.58
N ARG A 39 -1.40 7.88 0.10
CA ARG A 39 -0.72 8.09 -1.17
C ARG A 39 0.10 9.36 -1.16
N VAL A 40 1.28 9.29 -1.74
CA VAL A 40 2.15 10.45 -2.00
C VAL A 40 2.06 10.80 -3.47
N TRP A 41 1.75 12.05 -3.76
CA TRP A 41 1.74 12.63 -5.09
C TRP A 41 2.99 13.46 -5.31
N LEU A 42 3.61 13.28 -6.46
CA LEU A 42 4.81 14.01 -6.89
C LEU A 42 4.54 14.60 -8.27
N ARG A 43 4.63 15.93 -8.37
CA ARG A 43 4.38 16.64 -9.61
C ARG A 43 5.60 17.47 -9.99
N GLY A 44 6.18 17.14 -11.14
CA GLY A 44 7.31 17.89 -11.70
C GLY A 44 6.82 19.18 -12.35
N SER A 45 7.43 20.30 -12.02
CA SER A 45 7.20 21.61 -12.61
C SER A 45 8.48 22.19 -13.19
N LYS A 46 8.39 23.36 -13.84
CA LYS A 46 9.58 24.09 -14.35
C LYS A 46 10.54 24.50 -13.23
N ASN A 47 10.03 24.67 -12.01
CA ASN A 47 10.78 25.20 -10.86
C ASN A 47 11.22 24.10 -9.88
N GLY A 48 10.88 22.84 -10.13
CA GLY A 48 11.21 21.73 -9.23
C GLY A 48 10.10 20.69 -9.14
N VAL A 49 10.00 20.04 -8.01
CA VAL A 49 8.97 19.05 -7.72
C VAL A 49 8.10 19.55 -6.57
N THR A 50 6.79 19.39 -6.71
CA THR A 50 5.86 19.52 -5.58
C THR A 50 5.47 18.15 -5.07
N ILE A 51 5.21 18.07 -3.77
CA ILE A 51 4.73 16.88 -3.07
C ILE A 51 3.43 17.20 -2.33
N SER A 52 2.46 16.31 -2.43
CA SER A 52 1.28 16.28 -1.56
C SER A 52 1.00 14.85 -1.12
N THR A 53 0.18 14.69 -0.09
CA THR A 53 -0.13 13.38 0.47
C THR A 53 -1.59 13.30 0.87
N ASP A 54 -2.23 12.17 0.51
CA ASP A 54 -3.55 11.84 0.98
C ASP A 54 -3.45 11.11 2.32
N PHE A 55 -4.31 11.50 3.27
CA PHE A 55 -4.45 10.84 4.55
C PHE A 55 -5.90 10.42 4.79
N PHE A 56 -6.09 9.29 5.40
CA PHE A 56 -7.38 8.89 5.91
C PHE A 56 -7.53 9.31 7.37
N ASN A 57 -8.55 10.12 7.65
CA ASN A 57 -8.85 10.60 8.99
C ASN A 57 -9.90 9.69 9.64
N TYR A 58 -9.49 8.91 10.63
CA TYR A 58 -10.39 8.05 11.42
C TYR A 58 -11.19 8.83 12.47
N ASN A 59 -10.77 10.06 12.78
CA ASN A 59 -11.37 10.86 13.83
C ASN A 59 -12.46 11.77 13.26
N LYS A 60 -13.42 12.10 14.09
CA LYS A 60 -14.44 13.13 13.77
C LYS A 60 -13.88 14.55 13.83
N ASP A 61 -12.66 14.72 14.35
CA ASP A 61 -12.04 16.01 14.48
C ASP A 61 -11.38 16.44 13.17
N ASP A 62 -11.48 17.72 12.89
CA ASP A 62 -10.78 18.36 11.78
C ASP A 62 -9.27 18.23 11.93
N ILE A 63 -8.60 17.61 10.97
CA ILE A 63 -7.15 17.64 10.85
C ILE A 63 -6.77 18.86 10.00
N ARG A 64 -5.95 19.75 10.56
CA ARG A 64 -5.51 21.00 9.92
C ARG A 64 -4.12 20.89 9.32
N ALA A 65 -3.25 20.15 9.97
CA ALA A 65 -1.90 19.92 9.50
C ALA A 65 -1.34 18.59 10.06
N ILE A 66 -0.44 17.99 9.30
CA ILE A 66 0.36 16.83 9.71
C ILE A 66 1.82 17.13 9.43
N ARG A 67 2.70 16.98 10.41
CA ARG A 67 4.14 17.00 10.21
C ARG A 67 4.65 15.57 10.10
N ALA A 68 5.37 15.31 9.01
CA ALA A 68 5.87 13.98 8.76
C ALA A 68 7.19 14.00 7.97
N ASP A 69 7.96 12.93 8.11
CA ASP A 69 9.05 12.59 7.20
C ASP A 69 8.52 11.68 6.10
N VAL A 70 8.99 11.89 4.87
CA VAL A 70 8.68 11.02 3.73
C VAL A 70 9.96 10.36 3.23
N GLU A 71 10.04 9.04 3.32
CA GLU A 71 11.10 8.22 2.73
C GLU A 71 10.63 7.73 1.37
N LEU A 72 11.34 8.10 0.32
CA LEU A 72 11.10 7.67 -1.06
C LEU A 72 12.18 6.67 -1.47
N THR A 73 11.79 5.55 -2.07
CA THR A 73 12.73 4.54 -2.58
C THR A 73 12.62 4.46 -4.10
N ASN A 74 13.75 4.42 -4.80
CA ASN A 74 13.78 4.29 -6.25
C ASN A 74 13.97 2.83 -6.71
N LEU A 75 13.98 2.61 -8.03
CA LEU A 75 14.17 1.28 -8.64
C LEU A 75 15.55 0.66 -8.35
N TYR A 76 16.53 1.49 -7.95
CA TYR A 76 17.88 1.04 -7.58
C TYR A 76 18.05 0.81 -6.07
N GLU A 77 16.94 0.79 -5.30
CA GLU A 77 16.91 0.66 -3.84
C GLU A 77 17.55 1.85 -3.07
N GLU A 78 17.84 2.94 -3.77
CA GLU A 78 18.33 4.15 -3.13
C GLU A 78 17.19 4.87 -2.42
N ARG A 79 17.48 5.39 -1.22
CA ARG A 79 16.50 6.06 -0.36
C ARG A 79 16.76 7.53 -0.28
N LEU A 80 15.71 8.30 -0.46
CA LEU A 80 15.68 9.74 -0.23
C LEU A 80 14.75 10.04 0.95
N LEU A 81 15.27 10.68 1.99
CA LEU A 81 14.49 11.11 3.14
C LEU A 81 14.21 12.62 3.10
N LEU A 82 12.95 12.97 2.94
CA LEU A 82 12.44 14.34 3.06
C LEU A 82 11.93 14.53 4.48
N LYS A 83 12.57 15.41 5.26
CA LYS A 83 12.28 15.58 6.69
C LYS A 83 11.40 16.78 6.98
N ASP A 84 10.64 16.68 8.08
CA ASP A 84 9.88 17.76 8.69
C ASP A 84 8.92 18.47 7.72
N LEU A 85 8.28 17.70 6.82
CA LEU A 85 7.30 18.24 5.88
C LEU A 85 5.99 18.57 6.61
N ASP A 86 5.47 19.78 6.41
CA ASP A 86 4.20 20.24 6.97
C ASP A 86 3.07 20.13 5.94
N PHE A 87 2.33 19.04 5.96
CA PHE A 87 1.16 18.82 5.13
C PHE A 87 -0.04 19.59 5.71
N VAL A 88 -0.51 20.60 4.98
CA VAL A 88 -1.62 21.48 5.40
C VAL A 88 -2.88 21.14 4.61
N PHE A 89 -4.03 21.11 5.27
CA PHE A 89 -5.31 20.73 4.70
C PHE A 89 -6.29 21.92 4.71
N GLU A 90 -7.04 22.10 3.62
CA GLU A 90 -8.10 23.10 3.54
C GLU A 90 -9.41 22.61 4.16
N LYS A 91 -9.70 21.31 4.01
CA LYS A 91 -10.87 20.63 4.53
C LYS A 91 -10.43 19.37 5.27
N GLY A 92 -10.27 19.47 6.57
CA GLY A 92 -9.75 18.36 7.40
C GLY A 92 -10.82 17.49 8.08
N ASN A 93 -12.11 17.76 7.84
CA ASN A 93 -13.24 17.09 8.48
C ASN A 93 -13.88 15.96 7.63
N VAL A 94 -13.25 15.61 6.53
CA VAL A 94 -13.67 14.49 5.68
C VAL A 94 -12.80 13.26 5.96
N SER A 95 -13.32 12.09 5.63
CA SER A 95 -12.63 10.83 5.87
C SER A 95 -11.31 10.74 5.11
N LEU A 96 -11.29 11.14 3.84
CA LEU A 96 -10.08 11.28 3.04
C LEU A 96 -9.75 12.75 2.86
N ILE A 97 -8.55 13.13 3.29
CA ILE A 97 -8.04 14.50 3.22
C ILE A 97 -6.81 14.55 2.33
N GLU A 98 -6.79 15.47 1.38
CA GLU A 98 -5.64 15.75 0.52
C GLU A 98 -4.93 17.00 1.01
N SER A 99 -3.61 16.91 1.17
CA SER A 99 -2.81 18.08 1.56
C SER A 99 -2.60 19.02 0.37
N LYS A 100 -2.32 20.28 0.69
CA LYS A 100 -1.82 21.23 -0.33
C LYS A 100 -0.47 20.76 -0.87
N ASP A 101 -0.23 21.07 -2.13
CA ASP A 101 1.09 20.89 -2.76
C ASP A 101 2.14 21.77 -2.06
N MET A 102 3.30 21.19 -1.80
CA MET A 102 4.46 21.89 -1.26
C MET A 102 5.70 21.61 -2.12
N GLU A 103 6.59 22.58 -2.22
CA GLU A 103 7.85 22.39 -2.94
C GLU A 103 8.77 21.43 -2.19
N CYS A 104 9.41 20.53 -2.91
CA CYS A 104 10.43 19.65 -2.37
C CYS A 104 11.70 19.63 -3.22
N LYS A 105 12.84 19.35 -2.56
CA LYS A 105 14.16 19.29 -3.19
C LYS A 105 14.38 17.93 -3.86
N LEU A 106 13.65 17.68 -4.93
CA LEU A 106 13.79 16.47 -5.74
C LEU A 106 13.93 16.87 -7.20
N PRO A 107 14.91 16.34 -7.95
CA PRO A 107 15.00 16.57 -9.38
C PRO A 107 13.80 15.97 -10.12
N ALA A 108 13.15 16.74 -10.99
CA ALA A 108 11.93 16.31 -11.69
C ALA A 108 12.14 15.03 -12.53
N LYS A 109 13.36 14.81 -13.04
CA LYS A 109 13.72 13.60 -13.81
C LYS A 109 13.68 12.31 -12.98
N ASP A 110 13.88 12.42 -11.66
CA ASP A 110 13.98 11.27 -10.77
C ASP A 110 12.61 10.74 -10.32
N ILE A 111 11.53 11.51 -10.51
CA ILE A 111 10.16 11.12 -10.13
C ILE A 111 9.78 9.77 -10.72
N LEU A 112 10.07 9.54 -12.00
CA LEU A 112 9.68 8.31 -12.70
C LEU A 112 10.40 7.06 -12.17
N LEU A 113 11.57 7.24 -11.57
CA LEU A 113 12.37 6.14 -11.00
C LEU A 113 11.91 5.72 -9.61
N LEU A 114 11.09 6.52 -8.93
CA LEU A 114 10.59 6.18 -7.60
C LEU A 114 9.60 5.01 -7.66
N LYS A 115 9.68 4.09 -6.71
CA LYS A 115 8.83 2.89 -6.66
C LYS A 115 8.01 2.73 -5.39
N ASP A 116 8.46 3.33 -4.29
CA ASP A 116 7.85 3.17 -2.97
C ASP A 116 7.95 4.45 -2.15
N ALA A 117 7.00 4.62 -1.23
CA ALA A 117 6.97 5.72 -0.29
C ALA A 117 6.57 5.21 1.11
N LYS A 118 7.27 5.72 2.15
CA LYS A 118 6.90 5.55 3.55
C LYS A 118 6.73 6.92 4.19
N VAL A 119 5.72 7.07 5.03
CA VAL A 119 5.43 8.34 5.72
C VAL A 119 5.51 8.12 7.22
N ARG A 120 6.37 8.89 7.91
CA ARG A 120 6.52 8.86 9.37
C ARG A 120 5.97 10.13 9.97
N ILE A 121 4.80 10.04 10.59
CA ILE A 121 4.14 11.17 11.25
C ILE A 121 4.83 11.44 12.59
N SER A 122 5.27 12.67 12.80
CA SER A 122 5.82 13.11 14.09
C SER A 122 4.75 13.80 14.96
N LYS A 123 3.84 14.56 14.35
CA LYS A 123 2.72 15.21 15.03
C LYS A 123 1.61 15.60 14.05
N TYR A 124 0.41 15.82 14.57
CA TYR A 124 -0.71 16.36 13.81
C TYR A 124 -1.49 17.36 14.63
N VAL A 125 -2.18 18.26 13.93
CA VAL A 125 -2.95 19.35 14.51
C VAL A 125 -4.42 19.17 14.17
N THR A 126 -5.28 19.20 15.19
CA THR A 126 -6.73 19.18 15.03
C THR A 126 -7.36 20.45 15.60
N SER A 127 -8.69 20.55 15.55
CA SER A 127 -9.43 21.60 16.24
C SER A 127 -9.24 21.59 17.77
N ARG A 128 -8.84 20.44 18.35
CA ARG A 128 -8.62 20.28 19.79
C ARG A 128 -7.20 20.60 20.24
N GLY A 129 -6.23 20.66 19.33
CA GLY A 129 -4.84 20.98 19.67
C GLY A 129 -3.82 20.21 18.85
N VAL A 130 -2.59 20.15 19.37
CA VAL A 130 -1.45 19.47 18.76
C VAL A 130 -1.23 18.13 19.46
N PHE A 131 -1.11 17.07 18.68
CA PHE A 131 -0.89 15.72 19.15
C PHE A 131 0.45 15.19 18.60
N ALA A 132 1.32 14.75 19.51
CA ALA A 132 2.53 14.04 19.11
C ALA A 132 2.19 12.58 18.72
N CYS A 133 2.80 12.09 17.65
CA CYS A 133 2.70 10.70 17.26
C CYS A 133 3.96 9.96 17.75
N ASN A 134 3.79 9.16 18.80
CA ASN A 134 4.86 8.33 19.37
C ASN A 134 4.77 6.88 18.88
N ASP A 135 3.73 6.57 18.11
CA ASP A 135 3.50 5.21 17.59
C ASP A 135 4.50 4.88 16.49
N GLN A 136 4.93 3.62 16.44
CA GLN A 136 5.72 3.13 15.32
C GLN A 136 4.79 2.76 14.16
N PRO A 137 5.18 3.11 12.93
CA PRO A 137 4.41 2.70 11.77
C PRO A 137 4.54 1.19 11.52
N ILE A 138 3.47 0.61 11.01
CA ILE A 138 3.40 -0.80 10.61
C ILE A 138 3.73 -0.89 9.12
N ASP A 139 4.75 -1.66 8.76
CA ASP A 139 5.10 -1.93 7.36
C ASP A 139 4.15 -2.96 6.76
N VAL A 140 3.65 -2.68 5.56
CA VAL A 140 2.76 -3.56 4.78
C VAL A 140 3.43 -4.06 3.50
N SER A 141 4.74 -4.24 3.54
CA SER A 141 5.46 -4.82 2.41
C SER A 141 4.98 -6.24 2.15
N MET A 142 4.44 -6.46 0.96
CA MET A 142 4.04 -7.79 0.52
C MET A 142 5.24 -8.47 -0.17
N PRO A 143 5.55 -9.73 0.16
CA PRO A 143 6.57 -10.49 -0.57
C PRO A 143 6.28 -10.50 -2.08
N ILE A 144 7.34 -10.45 -2.91
CA ILE A 144 7.21 -10.26 -4.37
C ILE A 144 6.37 -11.36 -5.04
N HIS A 145 6.46 -12.59 -4.57
CA HIS A 145 5.69 -13.72 -5.09
C HIS A 145 4.18 -13.56 -4.78
N ARG A 146 3.82 -13.07 -3.59
CA ARG A 146 2.43 -12.73 -3.24
C ARG A 146 1.91 -11.58 -4.09
N LEU A 147 2.73 -10.54 -4.27
CA LEU A 147 2.37 -9.41 -5.11
C LEU A 147 2.14 -9.84 -6.57
N SER A 148 2.97 -10.75 -7.08
CA SER A 148 2.82 -11.30 -8.43
C SER A 148 1.52 -12.09 -8.57
N ALA A 149 1.21 -12.98 -7.63
CA ALA A 149 -0.04 -13.73 -7.62
C ALA A 149 -1.28 -12.83 -7.46
N LEU A 150 -1.17 -11.79 -6.63
CA LEU A 150 -2.24 -10.80 -6.48
C LEU A 150 -2.48 -10.03 -7.79
N LYS A 151 -1.41 -9.62 -8.48
CA LYS A 151 -1.51 -8.94 -9.78
C LYS A 151 -2.12 -9.81 -10.86
N GLU A 152 -1.78 -11.09 -10.87
CA GLU A 152 -2.38 -12.07 -11.80
C GLU A 152 -3.88 -12.22 -11.57
N LYS A 153 -4.30 -12.30 -10.31
CA LYS A 153 -5.71 -12.47 -9.90
C LYS A 153 -6.54 -11.19 -10.03
N ARG A 154 -5.96 -10.04 -9.71
CA ARG A 154 -6.68 -8.77 -9.50
C ARG A 154 -6.32 -7.65 -10.49
N GLY A 155 -5.35 -7.87 -11.35
CA GLY A 155 -4.86 -6.90 -12.33
C GLY A 155 -3.54 -6.25 -11.95
N ILE A 156 -2.82 -5.76 -12.95
CA ILE A 156 -1.45 -5.24 -12.85
C ILE A 156 -1.30 -4.07 -11.86
N ASP A 157 -2.38 -3.34 -11.62
CA ASP A 157 -2.47 -2.21 -10.69
C ASP A 157 -2.68 -2.65 -9.23
N ALA A 158 -2.82 -3.95 -8.96
CA ALA A 158 -2.93 -4.46 -7.61
C ALA A 158 -1.58 -4.29 -6.87
N VAL A 159 -1.63 -3.66 -5.70
CA VAL A 159 -0.46 -3.36 -4.87
C VAL A 159 -0.65 -3.81 -3.42
N GLU A 160 -1.88 -4.06 -3.00
CA GLU A 160 -2.20 -4.47 -1.64
C GLU A 160 -3.37 -5.47 -1.60
N LYS A 161 -3.38 -6.30 -0.57
CA LYS A 161 -4.48 -7.21 -0.28
C LYS A 161 -5.70 -6.41 0.21
N TYR A 162 -6.90 -6.89 -0.15
CA TYR A 162 -8.13 -6.40 0.46
C TYR A 162 -8.08 -6.58 1.97
N ARG A 163 -8.43 -5.54 2.71
CA ARG A 163 -8.59 -5.54 4.18
C ARG A 163 -9.78 -4.69 4.57
N THR A 164 -10.41 -5.04 5.66
CA THR A 164 -11.43 -4.22 6.28
C THR A 164 -11.29 -4.26 7.80
N ASP A 165 -11.63 -3.17 8.44
CA ASP A 165 -11.68 -3.07 9.90
C ASP A 165 -13.07 -2.67 10.42
N GLY A 166 -14.07 -2.72 9.51
CA GLY A 166 -15.45 -2.36 9.79
C GLY A 166 -15.76 -0.86 9.67
N MET A 167 -14.75 0.02 9.67
CA MET A 167 -14.91 1.46 9.43
C MET A 167 -14.45 1.87 8.03
N ILE A 168 -13.46 1.14 7.51
CA ILE A 168 -12.88 1.33 6.18
C ILE A 168 -12.59 -0.02 5.56
N TRP A 169 -12.38 0.00 4.25
CA TRP A 169 -11.77 -1.12 3.54
C TRP A 169 -10.70 -0.63 2.55
N THR A 170 -9.64 -1.42 2.42
CA THR A 170 -8.54 -1.14 1.50
C THR A 170 -8.72 -1.98 0.25
N CYS A 171 -8.79 -1.30 -0.89
CA CYS A 171 -8.86 -1.92 -2.20
C CYS A 171 -7.52 -2.55 -2.60
N ASN A 172 -7.54 -3.53 -3.48
CA ASN A 172 -6.31 -4.09 -4.04
C ASN A 172 -5.44 -3.06 -4.78
N CYS A 173 -6.01 -1.95 -5.28
CA CYS A 173 -5.22 -0.84 -5.82
C CYS A 173 -4.56 0.04 -4.74
N GLY A 174 -4.69 -0.31 -3.48
CA GLY A 174 -4.14 0.40 -2.35
C GLY A 174 -4.99 1.55 -1.81
N TYR A 175 -6.09 1.91 -2.50
CA TYR A 175 -6.95 2.99 -2.05
C TYR A 175 -7.81 2.57 -0.87
N VAL A 176 -7.97 3.49 0.09
CA VAL A 176 -8.78 3.30 1.30
C VAL A 176 -10.16 3.90 1.07
N ASN A 177 -11.19 3.11 1.26
CA ASN A 177 -12.60 3.50 1.09
C ASN A 177 -13.32 3.46 2.43
N GLU A 178 -14.41 4.19 2.56
CA GLU A 178 -15.32 4.09 3.71
C GLU A 178 -16.05 2.75 3.72
N ALA A 179 -16.44 2.27 4.90
CA ALA A 179 -17.13 0.98 5.05
C ALA A 179 -18.41 0.85 4.21
N GLY A 180 -19.13 1.96 4.03
CA GLY A 180 -20.38 2.01 3.26
C GLY A 180 -20.19 2.14 1.75
N ALA A 181 -18.96 2.21 1.24
CA ALA A 181 -18.70 2.27 -0.19
C ALA A 181 -18.69 0.86 -0.77
N ASP A 182 -19.59 0.57 -1.73
CA ASP A 182 -19.67 -0.73 -2.40
C ASP A 182 -18.56 -0.91 -3.45
N GLU A 183 -18.04 0.19 -3.97
CA GLU A 183 -17.02 0.22 -5.03
C GLU A 183 -15.84 1.11 -4.64
N CYS A 184 -14.65 0.75 -5.11
CA CYS A 184 -13.46 1.57 -4.93
C CYS A 184 -13.56 2.87 -5.73
N LEU A 185 -13.44 4.00 -5.07
CA LEU A 185 -13.54 5.32 -5.69
C LEU A 185 -12.52 5.55 -6.82
N ILE A 186 -11.36 4.90 -6.75
CA ILE A 186 -10.29 5.09 -7.74
C ILE A 186 -10.36 4.11 -8.92
N CYS A 187 -10.56 2.81 -8.65
CA CYS A 187 -10.47 1.79 -9.71
C CYS A 187 -11.81 1.12 -10.04
N GLY A 188 -12.90 1.47 -9.35
CA GLY A 188 -14.25 0.94 -9.60
C GLY A 188 -14.43 -0.53 -9.21
N ARG A 189 -13.44 -1.20 -8.57
CA ARG A 189 -13.62 -2.59 -8.12
C ARG A 189 -14.65 -2.65 -7.01
N LYS A 190 -15.57 -3.60 -7.12
CA LYS A 190 -16.55 -3.83 -6.08
C LYS A 190 -15.90 -4.48 -4.84
N GLN A 191 -16.33 -4.04 -3.66
CA GLN A 191 -15.85 -4.59 -2.41
C GLN A 191 -16.10 -6.10 -2.30
N GLU A 192 -17.27 -6.56 -2.71
CA GLU A 192 -17.66 -7.97 -2.67
C GLU A 192 -16.75 -8.87 -3.51
N ASP A 193 -16.29 -8.38 -4.69
CA ASP A 193 -15.42 -9.14 -5.59
C ASP A 193 -14.01 -9.34 -5.02
N MET A 194 -13.65 -8.52 -4.02
CA MET A 194 -12.33 -8.56 -3.40
C MET A 194 -12.30 -9.39 -2.13
N LYS A 195 -13.46 -9.65 -1.52
CA LYS A 195 -13.56 -10.58 -0.40
C LYS A 195 -13.12 -11.96 -0.86
N SER A 196 -12.36 -12.65 -0.03
CA SER A 196 -12.03 -14.05 -0.32
C SER A 196 -13.31 -14.86 -0.38
N THR A 197 -13.53 -15.56 -1.49
CA THR A 197 -14.62 -16.55 -1.62
C THR A 197 -14.17 -17.92 -1.14
N SER A 198 -12.93 -18.05 -0.66
CA SER A 198 -12.37 -19.29 -0.17
C SER A 198 -13.13 -19.72 1.08
N LYS A 199 -13.63 -20.96 1.07
CA LYS A 199 -14.18 -21.64 2.25
C LYS A 199 -13.06 -22.23 3.13
N PHE A 200 -11.81 -21.98 2.76
CA PHE A 200 -10.64 -22.48 3.44
C PHE A 200 -10.56 -21.91 4.85
N ASN A 201 -10.44 -22.79 5.82
CA ASN A 201 -10.23 -22.45 7.22
C ASN A 201 -8.77 -22.79 7.62
N PRO A 202 -7.90 -21.76 7.81
CA PRO A 202 -6.52 -21.99 8.22
C PRO A 202 -6.40 -22.76 9.54
N ASP A 203 -7.26 -22.49 10.52
CA ASP A 203 -7.21 -23.08 11.85
C ASP A 203 -7.45 -24.59 11.78
N GLU A 204 -8.35 -25.05 10.91
CA GLU A 204 -8.61 -26.48 10.71
C GLU A 204 -7.38 -27.20 10.12
N MET A 205 -6.75 -26.60 9.11
CA MET A 205 -5.53 -27.14 8.53
C MET A 205 -4.38 -27.16 9.54
N LEU A 206 -4.18 -26.08 10.29
CA LEU A 206 -3.14 -25.98 11.32
C LEU A 206 -3.35 -27.01 12.44
N ALA A 207 -4.58 -27.15 12.94
CA ALA A 207 -4.92 -28.18 13.93
C ALA A 207 -4.57 -29.60 13.43
N LYS A 208 -4.84 -29.89 12.16
CA LYS A 208 -4.47 -31.15 11.53
C LYS A 208 -2.95 -31.31 11.41
N MET A 209 -2.22 -30.24 11.05
CA MET A 209 -0.76 -30.25 11.00
C MET A 209 -0.14 -30.51 12.38
N GLN A 210 -0.69 -29.94 13.44
CA GLN A 210 -0.20 -30.14 14.81
C GLN A 210 -0.22 -31.62 15.25
N THR A 211 -1.09 -32.45 14.67
CA THR A 211 -1.16 -33.89 14.97
C THR A 211 -0.06 -34.73 14.30
N LYS A 212 0.71 -34.16 13.40
CA LYS A 212 1.73 -34.85 12.61
C LYS A 212 3.09 -34.82 13.30
N GLU A 213 4.00 -35.73 12.91
CA GLU A 213 5.33 -35.81 13.53
C GLU A 213 6.44 -35.25 12.61
N TYR A 214 6.29 -35.40 11.31
CA TYR A 214 7.33 -35.08 10.32
C TYR A 214 6.86 -34.04 9.28
N VAL A 215 7.79 -33.27 8.75
CA VAL A 215 7.49 -32.21 7.74
C VAL A 215 6.86 -32.79 6.48
N ILE A 216 7.20 -34.03 6.08
CA ILE A 216 6.57 -34.67 4.94
C ILE A 216 5.05 -34.85 5.13
N GLU A 217 4.64 -35.19 6.34
CA GLU A 217 3.21 -35.33 6.68
C GLU A 217 2.50 -33.98 6.73
N LEU A 218 3.20 -32.90 7.14
CA LEU A 218 2.67 -31.52 7.05
C LEU A 218 2.43 -31.12 5.60
N LYS A 219 3.33 -31.51 4.70
CA LYS A 219 3.18 -31.28 3.27
C LYS A 219 1.96 -32.03 2.72
N ASP A 220 1.73 -33.28 3.14
CA ASP A 220 0.55 -34.05 2.73
C ASP A 220 -0.74 -33.36 3.19
N VAL A 221 -0.79 -32.86 4.44
CA VAL A 221 -1.92 -32.06 4.93
C VAL A 221 -2.10 -30.81 4.09
N LEU A 222 -1.03 -30.04 3.79
CA LEU A 222 -1.12 -28.87 2.92
C LEU A 222 -1.73 -29.22 1.55
N MET A 223 -1.30 -30.34 0.95
CA MET A 223 -1.77 -30.76 -0.37
C MET A 223 -3.26 -31.12 -0.40
N GLU A 224 -3.84 -31.55 0.72
CA GLU A 224 -5.29 -31.77 0.83
C GLU A 224 -6.07 -30.46 0.69
N TYR A 225 -5.55 -29.37 1.23
CA TYR A 225 -6.18 -28.03 1.23
C TYR A 225 -5.73 -27.13 0.08
N ILE A 226 -4.70 -27.50 -0.67
CA ILE A 226 -4.01 -26.62 -1.63
C ILE A 226 -4.95 -25.99 -2.66
N LYS A 227 -6.02 -26.69 -3.05
CA LYS A 227 -7.00 -26.21 -4.03
C LYS A 227 -7.91 -25.12 -3.46
N ASP A 228 -8.17 -25.19 -2.16
CA ASP A 228 -9.07 -24.30 -1.43
C ASP A 228 -8.33 -23.06 -0.89
N ILE A 229 -7.00 -23.13 -0.79
CA ILE A 229 -6.14 -22.02 -0.40
C ILE A 229 -6.07 -21.01 -1.55
N ASP A 230 -6.17 -19.72 -1.22
CA ASP A 230 -5.99 -18.65 -2.20
C ASP A 230 -4.62 -18.73 -2.89
N SER A 231 -4.59 -18.51 -4.21
CA SER A 231 -3.38 -18.68 -5.04
C SER A 231 -2.18 -17.86 -4.55
N GLU A 232 -2.44 -16.71 -3.90
CA GLU A 232 -1.40 -15.83 -3.35
C GLU A 232 -0.58 -16.46 -2.21
N TYR A 233 -1.12 -17.47 -1.51
CA TYR A 233 -0.40 -18.16 -0.42
C TYR A 233 0.25 -19.47 -0.84
N ARG A 234 -0.23 -20.07 -1.94
CA ARG A 234 0.18 -21.43 -2.34
C ARG A 234 1.69 -21.56 -2.52
N MET A 235 2.30 -20.60 -3.22
CA MET A 235 3.74 -20.65 -3.49
C MET A 235 4.56 -20.55 -2.21
N GLU A 236 4.21 -19.61 -1.32
CA GLU A 236 4.92 -19.43 -0.06
C GLU A 236 4.80 -20.65 0.85
N LEU A 237 3.60 -21.22 0.94
CA LEU A 237 3.38 -22.44 1.74
C LEU A 237 4.18 -23.61 1.20
N LEU A 238 4.25 -23.79 -0.12
CA LEU A 238 5.07 -24.81 -0.75
C LEU A 238 6.56 -24.59 -0.49
N GLU A 239 7.05 -23.36 -0.57
CA GLU A 239 8.45 -23.01 -0.27
C GLU A 239 8.80 -23.28 1.19
N ILE A 240 7.89 -22.99 2.13
CA ILE A 240 8.04 -23.32 3.55
C ILE A 240 8.19 -24.83 3.74
N MET A 241 7.32 -25.64 3.08
CA MET A 241 7.39 -27.10 3.16
C MET A 241 8.68 -27.67 2.56
N GLU A 242 9.07 -27.21 1.37
CA GLU A 242 10.32 -27.67 0.72
C GLU A 242 11.55 -27.32 1.55
N SER A 243 11.61 -26.09 2.08
CA SER A 243 12.69 -25.66 2.97
C SER A 243 12.72 -26.51 4.24
N GLY A 244 11.56 -26.77 4.85
CA GLY A 244 11.44 -27.62 6.03
C GLY A 244 11.96 -29.03 5.78
N LEU A 245 11.55 -29.65 4.68
CA LEU A 245 12.02 -30.99 4.28
C LEU A 245 13.53 -31.06 4.07
N GLN A 246 14.13 -30.02 3.47
CA GLN A 246 15.57 -29.96 3.27
C GLN A 246 16.32 -29.83 4.60
N TYR A 247 15.83 -29.00 5.53
CA TYR A 247 16.44 -28.84 6.85
C TYR A 247 16.23 -30.07 7.74
N GLU A 248 15.07 -30.73 7.69
CA GLU A 248 14.80 -31.95 8.47
C GLU A 248 15.81 -33.04 8.16
N LYS A 249 16.24 -33.19 6.89
CA LYS A 249 17.27 -34.15 6.47
C LYS A 249 18.65 -33.88 7.11
N THR A 250 18.93 -32.62 7.46
CA THR A 250 20.27 -32.20 7.92
C THR A 250 20.35 -31.86 9.40
N ARG A 251 19.26 -31.44 10.01
CA ARG A 251 19.23 -30.88 11.37
C ARG A 251 18.26 -31.57 12.32
N GLY A 252 17.51 -32.59 11.86
CA GLY A 252 16.49 -33.26 12.66
C GLY A 252 15.10 -32.61 12.54
N ASN A 253 14.18 -32.96 13.44
CA ASN A 253 12.80 -32.57 13.35
C ASN A 253 12.59 -31.06 13.33
N MET A 254 11.91 -30.57 12.29
CA MET A 254 11.65 -29.15 12.02
C MET A 254 10.15 -28.81 12.07
N LYS A 255 9.30 -29.74 12.53
CA LYS A 255 7.85 -29.64 12.54
C LYS A 255 7.36 -28.30 13.10
N ASP A 256 7.74 -27.99 14.34
CA ASP A 256 7.21 -26.81 15.05
C ASP A 256 7.63 -25.51 14.36
N THR A 257 8.85 -25.46 13.85
CA THR A 257 9.35 -24.31 13.06
C THR A 257 8.57 -24.13 11.76
N VAL A 258 8.19 -25.22 11.10
CA VAL A 258 7.41 -25.17 9.86
C VAL A 258 5.99 -24.73 10.16
N ILE A 259 5.36 -25.25 11.20
CA ILE A 259 4.00 -24.85 11.62
C ILE A 259 3.97 -23.37 11.98
N GLU A 260 4.91 -22.87 12.78
CA GLU A 260 5.02 -21.43 13.13
C GLU A 260 5.12 -20.55 11.88
N LYS A 261 5.89 -20.97 10.88
CA LYS A 261 5.98 -20.22 9.60
C LYS A 261 4.68 -20.25 8.82
N VAL A 262 3.97 -21.37 8.80
CA VAL A 262 2.65 -21.50 8.15
C VAL A 262 1.61 -20.63 8.86
N GLU A 263 1.60 -20.58 10.18
CA GLU A 263 0.74 -19.71 10.98
C GLU A 263 0.96 -18.23 10.59
N LYS A 264 2.21 -17.78 10.50
CA LYS A 264 2.56 -16.41 10.10
C LYS A 264 2.08 -16.04 8.70
N VAL A 265 1.96 -17.00 7.78
CA VAL A 265 1.39 -16.76 6.44
C VAL A 265 -0.07 -16.30 6.54
N PHE A 266 -0.79 -16.79 7.54
CA PHE A 266 -2.21 -16.48 7.74
C PHE A 266 -2.47 -15.43 8.82
N GLU A 267 -1.46 -14.96 9.56
CA GLU A 267 -1.61 -13.85 10.51
C GLU A 267 -2.11 -12.58 9.79
N GLY A 268 -3.27 -12.08 10.22
CA GLY A 268 -3.92 -10.90 9.61
C GLY A 268 -5.03 -11.22 8.58
N HIS A 269 -5.54 -12.44 8.61
CA HIS A 269 -6.78 -12.83 7.90
C HIS A 269 -8.04 -12.34 8.62
#